data_48e054373a32ff2a7aaa4c7405cba813
#
_entry.id   48e054373a32ff2a7aaa4c7405cba813
#
_cell.length_a   1.000
_cell.length_b   1.000
_cell.length_c   1.000
_cell.angle_alpha   90.00
_cell.angle_beta   90.00
_cell.angle_gamma   90.00
#
_symmetry.space_group_name_H-M   'P 1'
#
loop_
_entity.id
_entity.type
_entity.pdbx_description
1 polymer ?
#
loop_
_entity_poly.entity_id
_entity_poly.type
_entity_poly.pdbx_seq_one_letter_code
_entity_poly.pdbx_strand_id
1 'polypeptide(L)'
;MYADDTVIFSNAKSGLQKKLDKLHEYCKEWCLEINLSKTQVLIFNKPGKHLKDNFTFNNNTIECVNDYKYLSMKFTSSGIFKQGKEDMYKKSLKAVFKLQRALSSSNPSIFTFLHLYDHTNKPILMYGSEITGMFKTSSAACRKENEYLLQQIYINDFIDKSHFKYLKYILGVN
;
A
#
# COMPACT_ATOMS: atom_id res chain seq x y z
N MET A 1 2.00 -7.40 14.63
CA MET A 1 1.33 -8.68 14.35
C MET A 1 -0.13 -8.39 14.09
N TYR A 2 -0.69 -8.94 13.03
CA TYR A 2 -2.10 -8.75 12.67
C TYR A 2 -2.69 -10.14 12.36
N ALA A 3 -3.58 -10.62 13.22
CA ALA A 3 -4.07 -11.99 13.23
C ALA A 3 -2.89 -12.99 13.21
N ASP A 4 -2.78 -13.80 12.17
CA ASP A 4 -1.70 -14.76 11.90
C ASP A 4 -0.49 -14.14 11.16
N ASP A 5 -0.63 -12.95 10.60
CA ASP A 5 0.46 -12.27 9.88
C ASP A 5 1.44 -11.60 10.85
N THR A 6 2.72 -11.99 10.79
CA THR A 6 3.80 -11.45 11.60
C THR A 6 4.84 -10.76 10.75
N VAL A 7 5.27 -9.57 11.15
CA VAL A 7 6.36 -8.81 10.50
C VAL A 7 7.47 -8.57 11.51
N ILE A 8 8.70 -8.85 11.09
CA ILE A 8 9.91 -8.64 11.87
C ILE A 8 10.78 -7.59 11.17
N PHE A 9 11.19 -6.57 11.92
CA PHE A 9 12.06 -5.50 11.41
C PHE A 9 13.47 -5.62 12.00
N SER A 10 14.47 -5.31 11.17
CA SER A 10 15.86 -5.19 11.62
C SER A 10 16.61 -4.19 10.74
N ASN A 11 17.54 -3.46 11.35
CA ASN A 11 18.40 -2.53 10.64
C ASN A 11 19.67 -3.18 10.07
N ALA A 12 19.96 -4.43 10.44
CA ALA A 12 21.13 -5.16 10.00
C ALA A 12 20.80 -6.62 9.68
N LYS A 13 21.54 -7.18 8.72
CA LYS A 13 21.39 -8.58 8.30
C LYS A 13 21.58 -9.56 9.47
N SER A 14 22.65 -9.40 10.24
CA SER A 14 22.93 -10.25 11.41
C SER A 14 21.85 -10.12 12.49
N GLY A 15 21.27 -8.93 12.65
CA GLY A 15 20.17 -8.70 13.56
C GLY A 15 18.88 -9.39 13.13
N LEU A 16 18.59 -9.44 11.83
CA LEU A 16 17.44 -10.16 11.30
C LEU A 16 17.59 -11.67 11.51
N GLN A 17 18.77 -12.22 11.18
CA GLN A 17 19.02 -13.66 11.39
C GLN A 17 18.84 -14.07 12.85
N LYS A 18 19.40 -13.32 13.80
CA LYS A 18 19.21 -13.58 15.24
C LYS A 18 17.75 -13.55 15.67
N LYS A 19 16.92 -12.68 15.06
CA LYS A 19 15.48 -12.64 15.35
C LYS A 19 14.74 -13.82 14.75
N LEU A 20 15.15 -14.27 13.57
CA LEU A 20 14.61 -15.49 12.94
C LEU A 20 14.94 -16.73 13.77
N ASP A 21 16.17 -16.83 14.28
CA ASP A 21 16.59 -17.94 15.14
C ASP A 21 15.75 -17.98 16.43
N LYS A 22 15.55 -16.82 17.08
CA LYS A 22 14.68 -16.71 18.27
C LYS A 22 13.22 -17.02 17.97
N LEU A 23 12.73 -16.59 16.80
CA LEU A 23 11.38 -16.94 16.36
C LEU A 23 11.25 -18.45 16.19
N HIS A 24 12.28 -19.11 15.66
CA HIS A 24 12.29 -20.57 15.54
C HIS A 24 12.19 -21.25 16.92
N GLU A 25 12.98 -20.80 17.91
CA GLU A 25 12.91 -21.30 19.27
C GLU A 25 11.50 -21.12 19.86
N TYR A 26 10.92 -19.93 19.70
CA TYR A 26 9.56 -19.62 20.14
C TYR A 26 8.52 -20.54 19.48
N CYS A 27 8.60 -20.73 18.16
CA CYS A 27 7.67 -21.60 17.45
C CYS A 27 7.77 -23.05 17.93
N LYS A 28 8.98 -23.51 18.24
CA LYS A 28 9.21 -24.86 18.78
C LYS A 28 8.60 -25.00 20.18
N GLU A 29 8.75 -24.01 21.05
CA GLU A 29 8.20 -24.02 22.39
C GLU A 29 6.67 -24.03 22.40
N TRP A 30 6.03 -23.28 21.49
CA TRP A 30 4.59 -23.12 21.41
C TRP A 30 3.92 -24.02 20.36
N CYS A 31 4.65 -24.97 19.78
CA CYS A 31 4.16 -25.89 18.75
C CYS A 31 3.51 -25.16 17.56
N LEU A 32 4.09 -24.02 17.14
CA LEU A 32 3.62 -23.22 16.02
C LEU A 32 4.40 -23.56 14.75
N GLU A 33 3.73 -23.59 13.61
CA GLU A 33 4.35 -23.78 12.30
C GLU A 33 4.35 -22.48 11.49
N ILE A 34 5.50 -22.15 10.89
CA ILE A 34 5.62 -21.03 9.97
C ILE A 34 5.51 -21.53 8.53
N ASN A 35 4.62 -20.91 7.77
CA ASN A 35 4.51 -21.21 6.33
C ASN A 35 5.65 -20.55 5.56
N LEU A 36 6.73 -21.31 5.32
CA LEU A 36 7.91 -20.82 4.60
C LEU A 36 7.65 -20.44 3.16
N SER A 37 6.65 -21.03 2.49
CA SER A 37 6.31 -20.68 1.11
C SER A 37 5.68 -19.28 0.99
N LYS A 38 5.14 -18.72 2.09
CA LYS A 38 4.59 -17.37 2.16
C LYS A 38 5.52 -16.39 2.89
N THR A 39 6.55 -16.91 3.56
CA THR A 39 7.50 -16.09 4.32
C THR A 39 8.58 -15.58 3.39
N GLN A 40 8.75 -14.27 3.33
CA GLN A 40 9.73 -13.63 2.44
C GLN A 40 10.45 -12.49 3.17
N VAL A 41 11.63 -12.15 2.69
CA VAL A 41 12.44 -11.04 3.20
C VAL A 41 12.44 -9.92 2.17
N LEU A 42 12.07 -8.73 2.59
CA LEU A 42 12.17 -7.51 1.78
C LEU A 42 13.27 -6.62 2.35
N ILE A 43 14.30 -6.34 1.54
CA ILE A 43 15.42 -5.49 1.94
C ILE A 43 15.21 -4.09 1.37
N PHE A 44 15.01 -3.11 2.26
CA PHE A 44 14.91 -1.70 1.87
C PHE A 44 16.30 -1.11 1.62
N ASN A 45 16.49 -0.51 0.45
CA ASN A 45 17.72 0.19 0.11
C ASN A 45 17.46 1.39 -0.81
N LYS A 46 18.29 2.44 -0.72
CA LYS A 46 18.12 3.68 -1.51
C LYS A 46 18.06 3.46 -3.03
N PRO A 47 18.88 2.61 -3.64
CA PRO A 47 18.80 2.36 -5.09
C PRO A 47 17.58 1.52 -5.50
N GLY A 48 16.86 0.90 -4.56
CA GLY A 48 15.75 0.00 -4.86
C GLY A 48 16.17 -1.27 -5.61
N LYS A 49 17.46 -1.63 -5.55
CA LYS A 49 18.01 -2.79 -6.22
C LYS A 49 17.67 -4.06 -5.42
N HIS A 50 17.44 -5.14 -6.16
CA HIS A 50 17.29 -6.45 -5.57
C HIS A 50 18.60 -6.90 -4.94
N LEU A 51 18.61 -7.03 -3.63
CA LEU A 51 19.72 -7.60 -2.89
C LEU A 51 19.37 -9.05 -2.57
N LYS A 52 20.18 -9.98 -3.05
CA LYS A 52 20.07 -11.40 -2.72
C LYS A 52 20.97 -11.71 -1.53
N ASP A 53 20.39 -11.59 -0.36
CA ASP A 53 21.02 -12.07 0.87
C ASP A 53 20.44 -13.43 1.26
N ASN A 54 21.26 -14.26 1.87
CA ASN A 54 20.82 -15.56 2.36
C ASN A 54 20.35 -15.42 3.81
N PHE A 55 19.08 -15.66 4.04
CA PHE A 55 18.50 -15.81 5.36
C PHE A 55 17.95 -17.22 5.51
N THR A 56 18.06 -17.77 6.71
CA THR A 56 17.61 -19.12 6.99
C THR A 56 16.64 -19.15 8.16
N PHE A 57 15.67 -20.05 8.09
CA PHE A 57 14.78 -20.38 9.19
C PHE A 57 14.70 -21.91 9.28
N ASN A 58 15.11 -22.47 10.41
CA ASN A 58 15.19 -23.93 10.61
C ASN A 58 15.92 -24.62 9.46
N ASN A 59 17.13 -24.15 9.11
CA ASN A 59 17.97 -24.63 8.00
C ASN A 59 17.37 -24.49 6.58
N ASN A 60 16.16 -23.97 6.44
CA ASN A 60 15.55 -23.68 5.15
C ASN A 60 15.85 -22.23 4.75
N THR A 61 16.18 -22.00 3.49
CA THR A 61 16.45 -20.66 2.97
C THR A 61 15.14 -19.90 2.77
N ILE A 62 15.10 -18.65 3.23
CA ILE A 62 13.97 -17.73 2.98
C ILE A 62 14.28 -16.91 1.74
N GLU A 63 13.29 -16.76 0.86
CA GLU A 63 13.40 -15.99 -0.36
C GLU A 63 13.49 -14.48 -0.09
N CYS A 64 14.45 -13.81 -0.74
CA CYS A 64 14.52 -12.35 -0.78
C CYS A 64 13.76 -11.82 -1.99
N VAL A 65 12.84 -10.89 -1.78
CA VAL A 65 11.99 -10.33 -2.84
C VAL A 65 12.18 -8.83 -3.00
N ASN A 66 11.85 -8.31 -4.18
CA ASN A 66 11.89 -6.85 -4.45
C ASN A 66 10.64 -6.12 -4.01
N ASP A 67 9.54 -6.82 -3.98
CA ASP A 67 8.25 -6.30 -3.57
C ASP A 67 7.48 -7.36 -2.79
N TYR A 68 6.73 -6.90 -1.81
CA TYR A 68 5.91 -7.74 -0.96
C TYR A 68 4.57 -7.07 -0.67
N LYS A 69 3.52 -7.84 -0.67
CA LYS A 69 2.18 -7.36 -0.35
C LYS A 69 1.82 -7.75 1.07
N TYR A 70 1.81 -6.76 1.98
CA TYR A 70 1.41 -6.93 3.37
C TYR A 70 0.12 -6.15 3.66
N LEU A 71 -0.88 -6.80 4.23
CA LEU A 71 -2.19 -6.22 4.52
C LEU A 71 -2.78 -5.44 3.32
N SER A 72 -2.76 -6.04 2.15
CA SER A 72 -3.21 -5.42 0.88
C SER A 72 -2.40 -4.24 0.38
N MET A 73 -1.35 -3.80 1.09
CA MET A 73 -0.43 -2.76 0.66
C MET A 73 0.82 -3.37 0.02
N LYS A 74 1.26 -2.79 -1.09
CA LYS A 74 2.47 -3.20 -1.79
C LYS A 74 3.67 -2.37 -1.31
N PHE A 75 4.65 -3.06 -0.74
CA PHE A 75 5.94 -2.53 -0.33
C PHE A 75 6.98 -2.89 -1.38
N THR A 76 7.86 -1.97 -1.70
CA THR A 76 8.97 -2.18 -2.65
C THR A 76 10.31 -1.94 -1.96
N SER A 77 11.37 -2.57 -2.44
CA SER A 77 12.73 -2.41 -1.93
C SER A 77 13.22 -0.95 -1.90
N SER A 78 12.69 -0.09 -2.75
CA SER A 78 12.98 1.36 -2.76
C SER A 78 12.29 2.13 -1.64
N GLY A 79 11.33 1.54 -0.92
CA GLY A 79 10.50 2.25 0.06
C GLY A 79 9.53 3.26 -0.54
N ILE A 80 9.36 3.27 -1.87
CA ILE A 80 8.45 4.18 -2.56
C ILE A 80 7.07 3.52 -2.68
N PHE A 81 6.03 4.20 -2.19
CA PHE A 81 4.65 3.68 -2.18
C PHE A 81 3.84 3.96 -3.45
N LYS A 82 4.48 4.41 -4.54
CA LYS A 82 3.78 4.76 -5.78
C LYS A 82 2.91 3.61 -6.31
N GLN A 83 3.44 2.39 -6.34
CA GLN A 83 2.69 1.23 -6.83
C GLN A 83 1.50 0.89 -5.91
N GLY A 84 1.67 1.00 -4.59
CA GLY A 84 0.59 0.80 -3.62
C GLY A 84 -0.56 1.80 -3.84
N LYS A 85 -0.22 3.09 -4.05
CA LYS A 85 -1.20 4.14 -4.37
C LYS A 85 -1.92 3.88 -5.71
N GLU A 86 -1.20 3.45 -6.75
CA GLU A 86 -1.79 3.06 -8.03
C GLU A 86 -2.78 1.89 -7.89
N ASP A 87 -2.46 0.91 -7.08
CA ASP A 87 -3.35 -0.22 -6.82
C ASP A 87 -4.63 0.21 -6.09
N MET A 88 -4.53 1.11 -5.10
CA MET A 88 -5.71 1.68 -4.44
C MET A 88 -6.55 2.51 -5.39
N TYR A 89 -5.94 3.31 -6.25
CA TYR A 89 -6.63 4.04 -7.30
C TYR A 89 -7.40 3.11 -8.26
N LYS A 90 -6.77 2.04 -8.74
CA LYS A 90 -7.43 1.04 -9.60
C LYS A 90 -8.61 0.37 -8.89
N LYS A 91 -8.48 0.05 -7.60
CA LYS A 91 -9.57 -0.51 -6.80
C LYS A 91 -10.72 0.50 -6.64
N SER A 92 -10.40 1.75 -6.36
CA SER A 92 -11.38 2.84 -6.27
C SER A 92 -12.15 3.02 -7.60
N LEU A 93 -11.45 3.05 -8.74
CA LEU A 93 -12.13 3.12 -10.04
C LEU A 93 -13.09 1.95 -10.26
N LYS A 94 -12.70 0.72 -9.90
CA LYS A 94 -13.59 -0.44 -9.99
C LYS A 94 -14.84 -0.27 -9.12
N ALA A 95 -14.69 0.32 -7.92
CA ALA A 95 -15.83 0.61 -7.05
C ALA A 95 -16.74 1.68 -7.65
N VAL A 96 -16.19 2.76 -8.23
CA VAL A 96 -16.95 3.78 -8.98
C VAL A 96 -17.78 3.14 -10.10
N PHE A 97 -17.15 2.33 -10.95
CA PHE A 97 -17.86 1.66 -12.05
C PHE A 97 -18.96 0.72 -11.57
N LYS A 98 -18.74 0.02 -10.45
CA LYS A 98 -19.80 -0.81 -9.84
C LYS A 98 -20.97 0.02 -9.37
N LEU A 99 -20.72 1.16 -8.71
CA LEU A 99 -21.76 2.09 -8.28
C LEU A 99 -22.53 2.67 -9.47
N GLN A 100 -21.83 3.11 -10.50
CA GLN A 100 -22.43 3.62 -11.74
C GLN A 100 -23.40 2.60 -12.35
N ARG A 101 -22.94 1.35 -12.46
CA ARG A 101 -23.75 0.26 -13.00
C ARG A 101 -24.97 -0.07 -12.14
N ALA A 102 -24.80 -0.08 -10.82
CA ALA A 102 -25.90 -0.36 -9.89
C ALA A 102 -26.96 0.76 -9.88
N LEU A 103 -26.56 1.99 -10.16
CA LEU A 103 -27.44 3.17 -10.13
C LEU A 103 -27.93 3.61 -11.52
N SER A 104 -27.56 2.88 -12.57
CA SER A 104 -27.91 3.24 -13.95
C SER A 104 -29.41 3.28 -14.22
N SER A 105 -30.20 2.50 -13.47
CA SER A 105 -31.67 2.44 -13.59
C SER A 105 -32.40 3.36 -12.60
N SER A 106 -31.70 3.89 -11.63
CA SER A 106 -32.23 4.83 -10.63
C SER A 106 -31.65 6.22 -10.88
N ASN A 107 -32.44 7.26 -10.66
CA ASN A 107 -31.95 8.63 -10.79
C ASN A 107 -31.75 9.24 -9.39
N PRO A 108 -30.71 8.81 -8.67
CA PRO A 108 -30.51 9.24 -7.29
C PRO A 108 -30.10 10.71 -7.22
N SER A 109 -30.41 11.35 -6.09
CA SER A 109 -30.01 12.73 -5.85
C SER A 109 -28.49 12.87 -5.76
N ILE A 110 -27.97 14.07 -6.02
CA ILE A 110 -26.53 14.38 -5.88
C ILE A 110 -26.04 14.06 -4.46
N PHE A 111 -26.86 14.32 -3.45
CA PHE A 111 -26.53 13.99 -2.06
C PHE A 111 -26.36 12.48 -1.83
N THR A 112 -27.21 11.68 -2.46
CA THR A 112 -27.10 10.21 -2.39
C THR A 112 -25.77 9.75 -3.03
N PHE A 113 -25.39 10.31 -4.18
CA PHE A 113 -24.12 10.00 -4.83
C PHE A 113 -22.93 10.39 -3.95
N LEU A 114 -22.91 11.57 -3.35
CA LEU A 114 -21.84 12.03 -2.46
C LEU A 114 -21.74 11.12 -1.24
N HIS A 115 -22.86 10.76 -0.64
CA HIS A 115 -22.91 9.85 0.50
C HIS A 115 -22.34 8.46 0.14
N LEU A 116 -22.73 7.92 -1.00
CA LEU A 116 -22.20 6.64 -1.49
C LEU A 116 -20.68 6.71 -1.75
N TYR A 117 -20.17 7.82 -2.27
CA TYR A 117 -18.73 8.02 -2.44
C TYR A 117 -17.99 7.99 -1.10
N ASP A 118 -18.50 8.74 -0.12
CA ASP A 118 -17.86 8.80 1.20
C ASP A 118 -17.83 7.46 1.90
N HIS A 119 -18.82 6.59 1.68
CA HIS A 119 -18.90 5.28 2.34
C HIS A 119 -18.25 4.14 1.54
N THR A 120 -18.08 4.29 0.23
CA THR A 120 -17.52 3.21 -0.61
C THR A 120 -16.14 3.53 -1.17
N ASN A 121 -15.93 4.68 -1.77
CA ASN A 121 -14.71 5.04 -2.47
C ASN A 121 -13.63 5.63 -1.58
N LYS A 122 -14.04 6.60 -0.75
CA LYS A 122 -13.12 7.30 0.16
C LYS A 122 -12.37 6.35 1.09
N PRO A 123 -12.99 5.34 1.73
CA PRO A 123 -12.27 4.38 2.56
C PRO A 123 -11.23 3.56 1.79
N ILE A 124 -11.49 3.22 0.51
CA ILE A 124 -10.54 2.51 -0.34
C ILE A 124 -9.32 3.38 -0.62
N LEU A 125 -9.53 4.66 -0.94
CA LEU A 125 -8.46 5.60 -1.26
C LEU A 125 -7.64 5.98 -0.03
N MET A 126 -8.29 6.06 1.13
CA MET A 126 -7.64 6.41 2.39
C MET A 126 -6.96 5.23 3.09
N TYR A 127 -7.17 4.01 2.60
CA TYR A 127 -6.55 2.84 3.19
C TYR A 127 -5.03 2.92 3.14
N GLY A 128 -4.40 2.89 4.32
CA GLY A 128 -2.95 3.02 4.47
C GLY A 128 -2.39 4.43 4.16
N SER A 129 -3.23 5.45 4.05
CA SER A 129 -2.79 6.84 3.82
C SER A 129 -1.91 7.36 4.95
N GLU A 130 -2.08 6.87 6.18
CA GLU A 130 -1.21 7.15 7.33
C GLU A 130 0.26 6.80 7.03
N ILE A 131 0.49 5.72 6.28
CA ILE A 131 1.82 5.28 5.88
C ILE A 131 2.23 5.95 4.56
N THR A 132 1.34 5.95 3.56
CA THR A 132 1.66 6.38 2.19
C THR A 132 1.51 7.87 1.97
N GLY A 133 0.64 8.54 2.73
CA GLY A 133 0.36 9.97 2.60
C GLY A 133 1.46 10.88 3.13
N MET A 134 2.26 10.41 4.08
CA MET A 134 3.37 11.18 4.65
C MET A 134 4.57 11.32 3.71
N PHE A 135 4.68 10.46 2.70
CA PHE A 135 5.82 10.48 1.77
C PHE A 135 5.49 11.29 0.52
N LYS A 136 5.93 12.54 0.50
CA LYS A 136 5.95 13.34 -0.74
C LYS A 136 6.79 12.61 -1.78
N THR A 137 6.21 12.41 -2.96
CA THR A 137 6.76 11.54 -4.00
C THR A 137 8.00 12.08 -4.73
N SER A 138 8.53 13.24 -4.37
CA SER A 138 9.80 13.73 -4.91
C SER A 138 10.55 14.65 -3.95
N SER A 139 11.83 14.40 -3.79
CA SER A 139 12.77 15.27 -3.10
C SER A 139 12.90 16.67 -3.73
N ALA A 140 12.51 16.83 -4.99
CA ALA A 140 12.48 18.10 -5.69
C ALA A 140 11.34 19.03 -5.23
N ALA A 141 10.21 18.47 -4.80
CA ALA A 141 9.07 19.24 -4.28
C ALA A 141 9.34 19.84 -2.89
N CYS A 142 10.29 19.28 -2.14
CA CYS A 142 10.65 19.78 -0.81
C CYS A 142 11.51 21.04 -0.83
N ARG A 143 12.05 21.44 -2.00
CA ARG A 143 13.01 22.56 -2.12
C ARG A 143 12.42 23.88 -2.60
N LYS A 144 11.15 23.92 -2.97
CA LYS A 144 10.49 25.16 -3.44
C LYS A 144 9.24 25.40 -2.61
N GLU A 145 9.28 26.44 -1.79
CA GLU A 145 8.20 26.96 -0.95
C GLU A 145 7.10 27.67 -1.76
N ASN A 146 6.73 27.19 -2.94
CA ASN A 146 5.71 27.83 -3.74
C ASN A 146 4.36 27.09 -3.59
N GLU A 147 3.34 27.81 -3.12
CA GLU A 147 1.94 27.38 -3.06
C GLU A 147 1.42 26.77 -4.38
N TYR A 148 1.91 27.28 -5.50
CA TYR A 148 1.59 26.78 -6.84
C TYR A 148 2.03 25.34 -7.06
N LEU A 149 3.18 24.93 -6.51
CA LEU A 149 3.67 23.57 -6.58
C LEU A 149 2.88 22.62 -5.66
N LEU A 150 2.41 23.11 -4.53
CA LEU A 150 1.52 22.35 -3.67
C LEU A 150 0.20 22.05 -4.38
N GLN A 151 -0.39 23.00 -5.09
CA GLN A 151 -1.59 22.76 -5.89
C GLN A 151 -1.37 21.74 -7.00
N GLN A 152 -0.25 21.81 -7.74
CA GLN A 152 0.08 20.80 -8.76
C GLN A 152 0.35 19.40 -8.16
N ILE A 153 0.92 19.32 -6.97
CA ILE A 153 1.14 18.05 -6.28
C ILE A 153 -0.19 17.43 -5.86
N TYR A 154 -1.12 18.23 -5.36
CA TYR A 154 -2.46 17.78 -4.99
C TYR A 154 -3.28 17.31 -6.21
N ILE A 155 -3.29 18.09 -7.29
CA ILE A 155 -4.04 17.78 -8.53
C ILE A 155 -3.52 16.52 -9.25
N ASN A 156 -2.25 16.15 -9.05
CA ASN A 156 -1.65 14.97 -9.66
C ASN A 156 -1.65 13.72 -8.79
N ASP A 157 -2.15 13.78 -7.58
CA ASP A 157 -2.26 12.56 -6.76
C ASP A 157 -3.41 11.66 -7.30
N PHE A 158 -3.24 10.36 -7.15
CA PHE A 158 -4.22 9.35 -7.57
C PHE A 158 -5.56 9.51 -6.84
N ILE A 159 -5.54 10.01 -5.61
CA ILE A 159 -6.75 10.29 -4.81
C ILE A 159 -7.58 11.37 -5.48
N ASP A 160 -6.96 12.49 -5.85
CA ASP A 160 -7.63 13.61 -6.50
C ASP A 160 -8.18 13.22 -7.88
N LYS A 161 -7.39 12.48 -8.66
CA LYS A 161 -7.84 11.96 -9.96
C LYS A 161 -9.09 11.08 -9.84
N SER A 162 -9.17 10.24 -8.82
CA SER A 162 -10.35 9.42 -8.57
C SER A 162 -11.56 10.27 -8.16
N HIS A 163 -11.33 11.23 -7.27
CA HIS A 163 -12.36 12.14 -6.81
C HIS A 163 -12.92 13.00 -7.96
N PHE A 164 -12.06 13.63 -8.75
CA PHE A 164 -12.47 14.41 -9.92
C PHE A 164 -13.24 13.58 -10.94
N LYS A 165 -12.80 12.35 -11.20
CA LYS A 165 -13.51 11.46 -12.12
C LYS A 165 -14.92 11.12 -11.62
N TYR A 166 -15.07 10.93 -10.31
CA TYR A 166 -16.38 10.71 -9.71
C TYR A 166 -17.27 11.95 -9.77
N LEU A 167 -16.73 13.13 -9.45
CA LEU A 167 -17.47 14.39 -9.54
C LEU A 167 -17.92 14.70 -10.97
N LYS A 168 -17.04 14.51 -11.96
CA LYS A 168 -17.42 14.66 -13.37
C LYS A 168 -18.60 13.77 -13.74
N TYR A 169 -18.59 12.53 -13.29
CA TYR A 169 -19.70 11.62 -13.52
C TYR A 169 -21.01 12.11 -12.90
N ILE A 170 -20.99 12.56 -11.64
CA ILE A 170 -22.19 13.08 -10.95
C ILE A 170 -22.75 14.32 -11.66
N LEU A 171 -21.86 15.20 -12.12
CA LEU A 171 -22.23 16.46 -12.77
C LEU A 171 -22.56 16.28 -14.26
N GLY A 172 -22.41 15.09 -14.82
CA GLY A 172 -22.63 14.84 -16.25
C GLY A 172 -21.63 15.56 -17.15
N VAL A 173 -20.43 15.89 -16.65
CA VAL A 173 -19.40 16.62 -17.39
C VAL A 173 -18.33 15.62 -17.86
N ASN A 174 -17.97 15.66 -19.16
CA ASN A 174 -16.91 14.84 -19.77
C ASN A 174 -15.49 15.31 -19.43
#